data_964f2d8c79c86b8ce9fbb3175e1c3f0d
#
_entry.id   964f2d8c79c86b8ce9fbb3175e1c3f0d
#
_cell.length_a   1.000
_cell.length_b   1.000
_cell.length_c   1.000
_cell.angle_alpha   90.00
_cell.angle_beta   90.00
_cell.angle_gamma   90.00
#
_symmetry.space_group_name_H-M   'P 1'
#
loop_
_entity.id
_entity.type
_entity.pdbx_description
1 polymer ?
#
loop_
_entity_poly.entity_id
_entity_poly.type
_entity_poly.pdbx_seq_one_letter_code
_entity_poly.pdbx_strand_id
1 'polypeptide(L)'
;MFTHIPFDYNEGWNAYLSERAVGLVPAPLYPDPHNSLIFNNYPPLSFYLVGWLGYAIGDMVWAGRILALSAWFGTVILIFRLILQAGGNRLGAHIGSLIFALYSSYFFHSYIAMNDPQWMAHFFMLLGLSAIIQKQTPLRIIITAVLFVIGGLIKHNLVALPLAVTGWLFIRDRKLGLLWAILGLTSIVVSTIGFNALYHSHFMLIDILHHKRIITLCRIKKAFGRIAIFLPLIILATTFLKENLRLAQLKSEGLIALFALFSLFFGIFESLGEGVSYNAFFESLIAFSLIAGLLFSNRWTEKRPFLSSAVVAFLPVLATSAFCLPHIIGHQHHLYREKQQWDDVISYVKAIKSPVICDISEICYWAGKDYKLDFFNFYQAVKRGASLDPLNKAIVTPVPNSMIRITLANKNPTYSPLWKIIMSYPHRYKRISPHVEIIEITGQKK
;
A
#
# COMPACT_ATOMS: atom_id res chain seq x y z
N MET A 1 -0.38 5.75 17.57
CA MET A 1 -1.47 5.72 16.60
C MET A 1 -2.19 7.07 16.53
N PHE A 2 -2.75 7.57 17.60
CA PHE A 2 -3.38 8.90 17.69
C PHE A 2 -2.37 10.01 18.00
N THR A 3 -1.39 10.18 17.12
CA THR A 3 -0.36 11.21 17.22
C THR A 3 -0.22 11.91 15.89
N HIS A 4 0.11 13.20 15.90
CA HIS A 4 0.40 13.97 14.70
C HIS A 4 1.83 13.76 14.18
N ILE A 5 2.31 12.52 14.24
CA ILE A 5 3.60 12.14 13.67
C ILE A 5 3.32 11.58 12.27
N PRO A 6 3.84 12.19 11.19
CA PRO A 6 3.70 11.67 9.84
C PRO A 6 4.47 10.35 9.67
N PHE A 7 3.84 9.34 9.06
CA PHE A 7 4.52 8.07 8.75
C PHE A 7 5.05 8.05 7.32
N ASP A 8 4.24 8.51 6.37
CA ASP A 8 4.58 8.55 4.96
C ASP A 8 3.68 9.56 4.24
N TYR A 9 4.19 10.24 3.21
CA TYR A 9 3.43 11.24 2.44
C TYR A 9 2.07 10.73 1.93
N ASN A 10 1.89 9.41 1.78
CA ASN A 10 0.62 8.80 1.35
C ASN A 10 -0.53 9.06 2.34
N GLU A 11 -0.26 9.21 3.63
CA GLU A 11 -1.31 9.37 4.63
C GLU A 11 -2.13 10.63 4.42
N GLY A 12 -1.46 11.77 4.25
CA GLY A 12 -2.15 13.03 4.01
C GLY A 12 -2.80 13.10 2.65
N TRP A 13 -2.17 12.51 1.62
CA TRP A 13 -2.76 12.37 0.30
C TRP A 13 -4.08 11.57 0.36
N ASN A 14 -4.08 10.41 1.02
CA ASN A 14 -5.28 9.62 1.23
C ASN A 14 -6.33 10.37 2.08
N ALA A 15 -5.92 11.14 3.10
CA ALA A 15 -6.83 11.92 3.93
C ALA A 15 -7.58 12.99 3.11
N TYR A 16 -6.88 13.81 2.33
CA TYR A 16 -7.49 14.83 1.49
C TYR A 16 -8.43 14.25 0.44
N LEU A 17 -8.07 13.14 -0.19
CA LEU A 17 -8.93 12.47 -1.16
C LEU A 17 -10.16 11.84 -0.48
N SER A 18 -10.03 11.38 0.77
CA SER A 18 -11.17 10.88 1.55
C SER A 18 -12.16 11.99 1.91
N GLU A 19 -11.69 13.21 2.24
CA GLU A 19 -12.57 14.37 2.42
C GLU A 19 -13.35 14.70 1.14
N ARG A 20 -12.69 14.64 -0.02
CA ARG A 20 -13.35 14.86 -1.31
C ARG A 20 -14.40 13.78 -1.61
N ALA A 21 -14.08 12.51 -1.32
CA ALA A 21 -14.98 11.39 -1.56
C ALA A 21 -16.30 11.54 -0.82
N VAL A 22 -16.28 12.05 0.42
CA VAL A 22 -17.49 12.23 1.24
C VAL A 22 -18.08 13.65 1.16
N GLY A 23 -17.57 14.50 0.27
CA GLY A 23 -18.13 15.83 0.00
C GLY A 23 -17.84 16.90 1.05
N LEU A 24 -16.87 16.68 1.95
CA LEU A 24 -16.43 17.70 2.91
C LEU A 24 -15.67 18.84 2.24
N VAL A 25 -15.03 18.58 1.13
CA VAL A 25 -14.33 19.56 0.31
C VAL A 25 -14.99 19.59 -1.07
N PRO A 26 -15.41 20.75 -1.60
CA PRO A 26 -16.08 20.89 -2.89
C PRO A 26 -15.07 20.78 -4.06
N ALA A 27 -14.40 19.65 -4.16
CA ALA A 27 -13.43 19.35 -5.20
C ALA A 27 -13.61 17.90 -5.70
N PRO A 28 -13.41 17.62 -6.99
CA PRO A 28 -13.61 16.27 -7.53
C PRO A 28 -12.58 15.29 -6.92
N LEU A 29 -13.05 14.04 -6.68
CA LEU A 29 -12.17 12.94 -6.25
C LEU A 29 -11.15 12.59 -7.35
N TYR A 30 -11.55 12.68 -8.61
CA TYR A 30 -10.70 12.47 -9.79
C TYR A 30 -10.66 13.78 -10.60
N PRO A 31 -9.67 14.65 -10.33
CA PRO A 31 -9.49 15.87 -11.13
C PRO A 31 -8.96 15.55 -12.53
N ASP A 32 -9.11 16.48 -13.47
CA ASP A 32 -8.54 16.35 -14.81
C ASP A 32 -7.01 16.21 -14.74
N PRO A 33 -6.42 15.06 -15.12
CA PRO A 33 -4.98 14.82 -15.00
C PRO A 33 -4.12 15.70 -15.92
N HIS A 34 -4.70 16.34 -16.93
CA HIS A 34 -3.98 17.22 -17.86
C HIS A 34 -3.80 18.63 -17.29
N ASN A 35 -4.72 19.07 -16.42
CA ASN A 35 -4.76 20.44 -15.90
C ASN A 35 -4.60 20.52 -14.38
N SER A 36 -4.45 19.41 -13.69
CA SER A 36 -4.35 19.35 -12.22
C SER A 36 -2.91 19.14 -11.74
N LEU A 37 -2.63 19.69 -10.57
CA LEU A 37 -1.44 19.36 -9.77
C LEU A 37 -1.71 18.21 -8.78
N ILE A 38 -2.92 17.68 -8.78
CA ILE A 38 -3.39 16.61 -7.89
C ILE A 38 -3.83 15.46 -8.76
N PHE A 39 -3.41 14.26 -8.38
CA PHE A 39 -3.69 13.02 -9.10
C PHE A 39 -4.34 12.00 -8.16
N ASN A 40 -5.16 11.11 -8.72
CA ASN A 40 -5.72 10.01 -7.97
C ASN A 40 -5.67 8.73 -8.81
N ASN A 41 -4.67 7.91 -8.54
CA ASN A 41 -4.44 6.63 -9.21
C ASN A 41 -4.94 5.42 -8.42
N TYR A 42 -5.78 5.62 -7.39
CA TYR A 42 -6.41 4.54 -6.64
C TYR A 42 -7.91 4.47 -6.93
N PRO A 43 -8.50 3.27 -6.85
CA PRO A 43 -9.95 3.09 -6.93
C PRO A 43 -10.67 3.77 -5.74
N PRO A 44 -11.98 4.04 -5.87
CA PRO A 44 -12.67 4.97 -4.97
C PRO A 44 -13.01 4.41 -3.58
N LEU A 45 -13.15 3.09 -3.42
CA LEU A 45 -13.81 2.53 -2.24
C LEU A 45 -13.02 2.79 -0.94
N SER A 46 -11.69 2.79 -1.01
CA SER A 46 -10.86 3.12 0.16
C SER A 46 -11.13 4.52 0.69
N PHE A 47 -11.28 5.50 -0.21
CA PHE A 47 -11.53 6.88 0.17
C PHE A 47 -12.90 7.07 0.83
N TYR A 48 -13.92 6.36 0.37
CA TYR A 48 -15.23 6.38 1.02
C TYR A 48 -15.20 5.73 2.41
N LEU A 49 -14.54 4.57 2.55
CA LEU A 49 -14.43 3.89 3.84
C LEU A 49 -13.69 4.74 4.88
N VAL A 50 -12.56 5.31 4.49
CA VAL A 50 -11.79 6.24 5.33
C VAL A 50 -12.58 7.51 5.59
N GLY A 51 -13.23 8.06 4.57
CA GLY A 51 -14.00 9.29 4.65
C GLY A 51 -15.18 9.19 5.62
N TRP A 52 -16.00 8.15 5.55
CA TRP A 52 -17.12 7.99 6.48
C TRP A 52 -16.66 7.76 7.92
N LEU A 53 -15.64 6.93 8.13
CA LEU A 53 -15.09 6.75 9.47
C LEU A 53 -14.42 8.04 9.97
N GLY A 54 -13.67 8.72 9.11
CA GLY A 54 -12.99 9.99 9.44
C GLY A 54 -13.98 11.11 9.75
N TYR A 55 -15.11 11.16 9.03
CA TYR A 55 -16.21 12.07 9.36
C TYR A 55 -16.75 11.82 10.78
N ALA A 56 -16.90 10.55 11.15
CA ALA A 56 -17.41 10.20 12.48
C ALA A 56 -16.43 10.48 13.62
N ILE A 57 -15.11 10.36 13.39
CA ILE A 57 -14.09 10.54 14.44
C ILE A 57 -13.36 11.91 14.37
N GLY A 58 -13.60 12.68 13.31
CA GLY A 58 -13.02 14.02 13.13
C GLY A 58 -11.61 14.07 12.52
N ASP A 59 -11.06 12.93 12.01
CA ASP A 59 -9.71 12.89 11.41
C ASP A 59 -9.57 11.73 10.41
N MET A 60 -9.28 12.04 9.14
CA MET A 60 -9.14 11.04 8.07
C MET A 60 -7.84 10.23 8.16
N VAL A 61 -6.76 10.82 8.70
CA VAL A 61 -5.49 10.10 8.89
C VAL A 61 -5.70 9.03 9.96
N TRP A 62 -6.32 9.38 11.09
CA TRP A 62 -6.60 8.41 12.15
C TRP A 62 -7.58 7.34 11.72
N ALA A 63 -8.61 7.70 10.95
CA ALA A 63 -9.55 6.73 10.38
C ALA A 63 -8.83 5.70 9.51
N GLY A 64 -7.97 6.16 8.60
CA GLY A 64 -7.19 5.28 7.75
C GLY A 64 -6.24 4.37 8.55
N ARG A 65 -5.60 4.91 9.58
CA ARG A 65 -4.73 4.15 10.49
C ARG A 65 -5.50 3.04 11.24
N ILE A 66 -6.71 3.35 11.74
CA ILE A 66 -7.58 2.37 12.40
C ILE A 66 -7.96 1.25 11.42
N LEU A 67 -8.42 1.62 10.22
CA LEU A 67 -8.83 0.64 9.20
C LEU A 67 -7.67 -0.22 8.74
N ALA A 68 -6.49 0.36 8.50
CA ALA A 68 -5.29 -0.37 8.09
C ALA A 68 -4.84 -1.37 9.18
N LEU A 69 -4.79 -0.94 10.45
CA LEU A 69 -4.42 -1.80 11.57
C LEU A 69 -5.43 -2.93 11.78
N SER A 70 -6.73 -2.62 11.74
CA SER A 70 -7.80 -3.62 11.87
C SER A 70 -7.74 -4.66 10.76
N ALA A 71 -7.49 -4.22 9.52
CA ALA A 71 -7.35 -5.11 8.36
C ALA A 71 -6.08 -5.97 8.44
N TRP A 72 -4.97 -5.44 8.97
CA TRP A 72 -3.76 -6.21 9.22
C TRP A 72 -4.01 -7.33 10.25
N PHE A 73 -4.66 -7.02 11.40
CA PHE A 73 -5.06 -8.04 12.37
C PHE A 73 -6.02 -9.08 11.76
N GLY A 74 -6.99 -8.62 10.98
CA GLY A 74 -7.90 -9.49 10.23
C GLY A 74 -7.15 -10.43 9.28
N THR A 75 -6.09 -9.94 8.63
CA THR A 75 -5.21 -10.73 7.76
C THR A 75 -4.46 -11.82 8.54
N VAL A 76 -3.93 -11.51 9.74
CA VAL A 76 -3.29 -12.51 10.63
C VAL A 76 -4.29 -13.64 10.97
N ILE A 77 -5.51 -13.28 11.36
CA ILE A 77 -6.57 -14.24 11.69
C ILE A 77 -6.98 -15.08 10.48
N LEU A 78 -7.08 -14.46 9.30
CA LEU A 78 -7.42 -15.17 8.05
C LEU A 78 -6.32 -16.14 7.61
N ILE A 79 -5.05 -15.80 7.76
CA ILE A 79 -3.93 -16.73 7.49
C ILE A 79 -4.06 -17.96 8.39
N PHE A 80 -4.31 -17.78 9.69
CA PHE A 80 -4.56 -18.88 10.61
C PHE A 80 -5.71 -19.80 10.13
N ARG A 81 -6.86 -19.21 9.79
CA ARG A 81 -8.02 -19.95 9.31
C ARG A 81 -7.77 -20.66 7.97
N LEU A 82 -7.10 -19.99 7.05
CA LEU A 82 -6.80 -20.56 5.71
C LEU A 82 -5.88 -21.77 5.80
N ILE A 83 -4.89 -21.77 6.70
CA ILE A 83 -4.03 -22.92 6.93
C ILE A 83 -4.85 -24.11 7.43
N LEU A 84 -5.75 -23.90 8.40
CA LEU A 84 -6.66 -24.95 8.86
C LEU A 84 -7.60 -25.45 7.76
N GLN A 85 -8.16 -24.52 6.99
CA GLN A 85 -9.03 -24.84 5.85
C GLN A 85 -8.32 -25.61 4.72
N ALA A 86 -7.03 -25.37 4.53
CA ALA A 86 -6.19 -26.05 3.58
C ALA A 86 -5.66 -27.43 4.07
N GLY A 87 -6.11 -27.87 5.24
CA GLY A 87 -5.75 -29.19 5.82
C GLY A 87 -4.53 -29.17 6.73
N GLY A 88 -4.04 -27.98 7.12
CA GLY A 88 -3.05 -27.82 8.16
C GLY A 88 -3.61 -28.06 9.56
N ASN A 89 -2.73 -28.12 10.57
CA ASN A 89 -3.08 -28.24 11.97
C ASN A 89 -2.92 -26.91 12.72
N ARG A 90 -3.35 -26.86 14.01
CA ARG A 90 -3.28 -25.64 14.83
C ARG A 90 -1.85 -25.12 15.01
N LEU A 91 -0.86 -26.03 15.17
CA LEU A 91 0.54 -25.62 15.32
C LEU A 91 1.04 -24.93 14.06
N GLY A 92 0.84 -25.52 12.88
CA GLY A 92 1.17 -24.91 11.61
C GLY A 92 0.45 -23.58 11.37
N ALA A 93 -0.84 -23.49 11.75
CA ALA A 93 -1.62 -22.25 11.65
C ALA A 93 -1.03 -21.12 12.52
N HIS A 94 -0.63 -21.40 13.76
CA HIS A 94 0.06 -20.44 14.61
C HIS A 94 1.40 -20.00 14.03
N ILE A 95 2.21 -20.95 13.54
CA ILE A 95 3.52 -20.65 12.96
C ILE A 95 3.38 -19.78 11.71
N GLY A 96 2.49 -20.12 10.79
CA GLY A 96 2.27 -19.34 9.57
C GLY A 96 1.81 -17.91 9.89
N SER A 97 0.84 -17.76 10.80
CA SER A 97 0.37 -16.44 11.25
C SER A 97 1.47 -15.65 11.96
N LEU A 98 2.30 -16.31 12.77
CA LEU A 98 3.43 -15.68 13.46
C LEU A 98 4.51 -15.23 12.47
N ILE A 99 4.83 -16.04 11.46
CA ILE A 99 5.76 -15.64 10.39
C ILE A 99 5.24 -14.39 9.70
N PHE A 100 3.97 -14.35 9.29
CA PHE A 100 3.38 -13.15 8.68
C PHE A 100 3.48 -11.94 9.61
N ALA A 101 3.07 -12.07 10.87
CA ALA A 101 3.09 -11.00 11.84
C ALA A 101 4.51 -10.48 12.10
N LEU A 102 5.48 -11.35 12.32
CA LEU A 102 6.87 -10.96 12.58
C LEU A 102 7.54 -10.33 11.37
N TYR A 103 7.40 -10.91 10.17
CA TYR A 103 7.96 -10.34 8.96
C TYR A 103 7.36 -8.97 8.64
N SER A 104 6.03 -8.82 8.74
CA SER A 104 5.40 -7.53 8.50
C SER A 104 5.78 -6.49 9.55
N SER A 105 5.82 -6.84 10.83
CA SER A 105 6.21 -5.93 11.92
C SER A 105 7.67 -5.52 11.85
N TYR A 106 8.53 -6.37 11.33
CA TYR A 106 9.94 -6.11 11.27
C TYR A 106 10.36 -5.38 10.00
N PHE A 107 10.02 -5.94 8.83
CA PHE A 107 10.48 -5.42 7.54
C PHE A 107 9.55 -4.37 6.93
N PHE A 108 8.27 -4.35 7.35
CA PHE A 108 7.22 -3.53 6.75
C PHE A 108 6.42 -2.73 7.77
N HIS A 109 7.01 -2.48 8.94
CA HIS A 109 6.35 -1.83 10.09
C HIS A 109 5.66 -0.51 9.74
N SER A 110 6.24 0.29 8.83
CA SER A 110 5.65 1.56 8.39
C SER A 110 4.27 1.39 7.75
N TYR A 111 3.96 0.21 7.20
CA TYR A 111 2.67 -0.04 6.54
C TYR A 111 1.58 -0.60 7.48
N ILE A 112 1.91 -1.09 8.68
CA ILE A 112 0.93 -1.81 9.52
C ILE A 112 -0.24 -0.92 9.94
N ALA A 113 0.04 0.32 10.31
CA ALA A 113 -0.98 1.28 10.74
C ALA A 113 -0.94 2.58 9.91
N MET A 114 -0.33 2.57 8.74
CA MET A 114 -0.33 3.71 7.83
C MET A 114 -1.70 3.85 7.17
N ASN A 115 -2.18 5.07 6.98
CA ASN A 115 -3.37 5.35 6.17
C ASN A 115 -3.08 5.02 4.69
N ASP A 116 -2.96 3.73 4.39
CA ASP A 116 -2.80 3.17 3.04
C ASP A 116 -3.82 2.03 2.85
N PRO A 117 -4.49 1.92 1.70
CA PRO A 117 -5.54 0.94 1.47
C PRO A 117 -5.06 -0.51 1.35
N GLN A 118 -3.74 -0.77 1.33
CA GLN A 118 -3.17 -2.07 1.01
C GLN A 118 -3.71 -3.21 1.88
N TRP A 119 -3.67 -3.06 3.22
CA TRP A 119 -4.15 -4.12 4.12
C TRP A 119 -5.65 -4.34 4.04
N MET A 120 -6.44 -3.28 3.83
CA MET A 120 -7.89 -3.42 3.61
C MET A 120 -8.19 -4.29 2.39
N ALA A 121 -7.49 -4.06 1.29
CA ALA A 121 -7.66 -4.83 0.07
C ALA A 121 -7.26 -6.30 0.27
N HIS A 122 -6.11 -6.57 0.90
CA HIS A 122 -5.69 -7.95 1.21
C HIS A 122 -6.69 -8.68 2.12
N PHE A 123 -7.25 -8.00 3.10
CA PHE A 123 -8.26 -8.57 3.98
C PHE A 123 -9.48 -9.09 3.19
N PHE A 124 -10.04 -8.30 2.29
CA PHE A 124 -11.16 -8.73 1.44
C PHE A 124 -10.76 -9.84 0.46
N MET A 125 -9.57 -9.77 -0.12
CA MET A 125 -9.06 -10.85 -0.99
C MET A 125 -8.93 -12.17 -0.22
N LEU A 126 -8.44 -12.16 1.01
CA LEU A 126 -8.31 -13.38 1.83
C LEU A 126 -9.66 -13.87 2.36
N LEU A 127 -10.63 -13.00 2.63
CA LEU A 127 -12.00 -13.40 2.90
C LEU A 127 -12.58 -14.19 1.72
N GLY A 128 -12.39 -13.69 0.51
CA GLY A 128 -12.80 -14.40 -0.70
C GLY A 128 -12.10 -15.73 -0.87
N LEU A 129 -10.78 -15.80 -0.64
CA LEU A 129 -10.04 -17.07 -0.65
C LEU A 129 -10.60 -18.04 0.38
N SER A 130 -10.92 -17.60 1.59
CA SER A 130 -11.52 -18.42 2.65
C SER A 130 -12.91 -18.97 2.27
N ALA A 131 -13.66 -18.26 1.43
CA ALA A 131 -14.95 -18.73 0.96
C ALA A 131 -14.85 -19.89 -0.04
N ILE A 132 -13.80 -19.92 -0.89
CA ILE A 132 -13.70 -20.86 -2.01
C ILE A 132 -12.76 -22.04 -1.74
N ILE A 133 -11.78 -21.89 -0.82
CA ILE A 133 -10.65 -22.84 -0.70
C ILE A 133 -11.09 -24.28 -0.38
N GLN A 134 -12.14 -24.47 0.42
CA GLN A 134 -12.62 -25.80 0.82
C GLN A 134 -13.63 -26.42 -0.15
N LYS A 135 -14.61 -25.61 -0.58
CA LYS A 135 -15.71 -26.07 -1.45
C LYS A 135 -15.93 -25.06 -2.55
N GLN A 136 -16.08 -25.56 -3.77
CA GLN A 136 -16.32 -24.76 -4.97
C GLN A 136 -17.78 -24.98 -5.41
N THR A 137 -18.68 -24.14 -4.91
CA THR A 137 -20.07 -24.09 -5.37
C THR A 137 -20.31 -22.78 -6.10
N PRO A 138 -21.29 -22.67 -7.00
CA PRO A 138 -21.61 -21.40 -7.68
C PRO A 138 -21.80 -20.24 -6.71
N LEU A 139 -22.50 -20.46 -5.59
CA LEU A 139 -22.71 -19.43 -4.57
C LEU A 139 -21.37 -18.95 -3.94
N ARG A 140 -20.46 -19.87 -3.64
CA ARG A 140 -19.15 -19.52 -3.07
C ARG A 140 -18.28 -18.79 -4.07
N ILE A 141 -18.38 -19.12 -5.36
CA ILE A 141 -17.70 -18.40 -6.43
C ILE A 141 -18.24 -16.97 -6.54
N ILE A 142 -19.56 -16.78 -6.49
CA ILE A 142 -20.17 -15.44 -6.49
C ILE A 142 -19.70 -14.62 -5.28
N ILE A 143 -19.74 -15.20 -4.07
CA ILE A 143 -19.25 -14.53 -2.85
C ILE A 143 -17.77 -14.14 -3.00
N THR A 144 -16.94 -15.06 -3.50
CA THR A 144 -15.51 -14.80 -3.74
C THR A 144 -15.31 -13.67 -4.75
N ALA A 145 -16.09 -13.69 -5.86
CA ALA A 145 -16.02 -12.65 -6.87
C ALA A 145 -16.40 -11.28 -6.30
N VAL A 146 -17.48 -11.18 -5.51
CA VAL A 146 -17.87 -9.94 -4.85
C VAL A 146 -16.78 -9.43 -3.91
N LEU A 147 -16.19 -10.30 -3.08
CA LEU A 147 -15.13 -9.92 -2.15
C LEU A 147 -13.85 -9.49 -2.88
N PHE A 148 -13.52 -10.12 -4.01
CA PHE A 148 -12.38 -9.72 -4.83
C PHE A 148 -12.63 -8.39 -5.56
N VAL A 149 -13.86 -8.14 -6.00
CA VAL A 149 -14.27 -6.85 -6.56
C VAL A 149 -14.13 -5.75 -5.51
N ILE A 150 -14.60 -5.98 -4.28
CA ILE A 150 -14.42 -5.04 -3.17
C ILE A 150 -12.91 -4.78 -2.94
N GLY A 151 -12.09 -5.82 -2.86
CA GLY A 151 -10.63 -5.67 -2.73
C GLY A 151 -10.02 -4.88 -3.90
N GLY A 152 -10.43 -5.19 -5.13
CA GLY A 152 -9.99 -4.48 -6.34
C GLY A 152 -10.42 -3.01 -6.39
N LEU A 153 -11.62 -2.69 -5.87
CA LEU A 153 -12.12 -1.31 -5.74
C LEU A 153 -11.48 -0.53 -4.58
N ILE A 154 -10.81 -1.21 -3.66
CA ILE A 154 -9.95 -0.60 -2.64
C ILE A 154 -8.55 -0.38 -3.23
N LYS A 155 -7.96 -1.40 -3.88
CA LYS A 155 -6.64 -1.31 -4.52
C LYS A 155 -6.55 -2.24 -5.71
N HIS A 156 -6.33 -1.69 -6.89
CA HIS A 156 -6.48 -2.39 -8.18
C HIS A 156 -5.29 -3.29 -8.57
N ASN A 157 -4.13 -3.16 -7.94
CA ASN A 157 -2.90 -3.89 -8.32
C ASN A 157 -2.79 -5.29 -7.69
N LEU A 158 -3.78 -5.75 -6.94
CA LEU A 158 -3.79 -7.10 -6.33
C LEU A 158 -4.28 -8.15 -7.34
N VAL A 159 -3.42 -8.51 -8.28
CA VAL A 159 -3.78 -9.40 -9.40
C VAL A 159 -3.34 -10.85 -9.22
N ALA A 160 -2.39 -11.13 -8.33
CA ALA A 160 -1.81 -12.45 -8.19
C ALA A 160 -2.83 -13.48 -7.68
N LEU A 161 -3.59 -13.15 -6.65
CA LEU A 161 -4.60 -14.06 -6.10
C LEU A 161 -5.79 -14.29 -7.07
N PRO A 162 -6.39 -13.27 -7.71
CA PRO A 162 -7.38 -13.48 -8.76
C PRO A 162 -6.91 -14.39 -9.89
N LEU A 163 -5.67 -14.23 -10.38
CA LEU A 163 -5.11 -15.07 -11.42
C LEU A 163 -4.84 -16.50 -10.93
N ALA A 164 -4.40 -16.68 -9.69
CA ALA A 164 -4.23 -18.01 -9.10
C ALA A 164 -5.58 -18.75 -9.01
N VAL A 165 -6.63 -18.07 -8.55
CA VAL A 165 -8.00 -18.63 -8.51
C VAL A 165 -8.50 -18.96 -9.91
N THR A 166 -8.26 -18.08 -10.89
CA THR A 166 -8.63 -18.30 -12.28
C THR A 166 -7.99 -19.57 -12.82
N GLY A 167 -6.66 -19.66 -12.78
CA GLY A 167 -5.92 -20.83 -13.26
C GLY A 167 -6.36 -22.13 -12.55
N TRP A 168 -6.49 -22.08 -11.23
CA TRP A 168 -6.90 -23.22 -10.42
C TRP A 168 -8.31 -23.71 -10.75
N LEU A 169 -9.30 -22.80 -10.90
CA LEU A 169 -10.67 -23.16 -11.26
C LEU A 169 -10.75 -23.76 -12.67
N PHE A 170 -10.08 -23.19 -13.66
CA PHE A 170 -10.07 -23.74 -15.02
C PHE A 170 -9.46 -25.17 -15.12
N ILE A 171 -8.42 -25.41 -14.28
CA ILE A 171 -7.82 -26.76 -14.21
C ILE A 171 -8.78 -27.75 -13.54
N ARG A 172 -9.49 -27.32 -12.49
CA ARG A 172 -10.32 -28.19 -11.66
C ARG A 172 -11.73 -28.44 -12.23
N ASP A 173 -12.38 -27.38 -12.64
CA ASP A 173 -13.74 -27.36 -13.19
C ASP A 173 -13.92 -26.20 -14.15
N ARG A 174 -13.93 -26.50 -15.43
CA ARG A 174 -14.03 -25.48 -16.48
C ARG A 174 -15.33 -24.68 -16.43
N LYS A 175 -16.46 -25.29 -15.97
CA LYS A 175 -17.73 -24.58 -15.84
C LYS A 175 -17.66 -23.51 -14.74
N LEU A 176 -17.08 -23.87 -13.61
CA LEU A 176 -16.86 -22.93 -12.52
C LEU A 176 -15.79 -21.87 -12.87
N GLY A 177 -14.75 -22.26 -13.62
CA GLY A 177 -13.77 -21.32 -14.17
C GLY A 177 -14.40 -20.31 -15.14
N LEU A 178 -15.33 -20.76 -16.00
CA LEU A 178 -16.07 -19.88 -16.90
C LEU A 178 -17.00 -18.94 -16.15
N LEU A 179 -17.75 -19.44 -15.15
CA LEU A 179 -18.57 -18.61 -14.27
C LEU A 179 -17.74 -17.52 -13.60
N TRP A 180 -16.58 -17.88 -13.04
CA TRP A 180 -15.64 -16.97 -12.44
C TRP A 180 -15.15 -15.89 -13.41
N ALA A 181 -14.76 -16.28 -14.63
CA ALA A 181 -14.27 -15.36 -15.66
C ALA A 181 -15.38 -14.38 -16.11
N ILE A 182 -16.62 -14.86 -16.29
CA ILE A 182 -17.77 -14.02 -16.62
C ILE A 182 -18.05 -13.02 -15.50
N LEU A 183 -18.08 -13.47 -14.25
CA LEU A 183 -18.28 -12.58 -13.10
C LEU A 183 -17.19 -11.50 -13.01
N GLY A 184 -15.93 -11.89 -13.21
CA GLY A 184 -14.80 -10.94 -13.21
C GLY A 184 -14.91 -9.90 -14.32
N LEU A 185 -15.15 -10.35 -15.55
CA LEU A 185 -15.28 -9.44 -16.70
C LEU A 185 -16.51 -8.51 -16.55
N THR A 186 -17.65 -9.06 -16.15
CA THR A 186 -18.86 -8.27 -15.91
C THR A 186 -18.61 -7.22 -14.83
N SER A 187 -17.93 -7.59 -13.76
CA SER A 187 -17.59 -6.64 -12.67
C SER A 187 -16.68 -5.50 -13.14
N ILE A 188 -15.70 -5.78 -14.00
CA ILE A 188 -14.83 -4.76 -14.58
C ILE A 188 -15.67 -3.80 -15.45
N VAL A 189 -16.52 -4.34 -16.33
CA VAL A 189 -17.36 -3.53 -17.23
C VAL A 189 -18.35 -2.68 -16.43
N VAL A 190 -19.07 -3.29 -15.49
CA VAL A 190 -20.06 -2.59 -14.65
C VAL A 190 -19.39 -1.51 -13.80
N SER A 191 -18.24 -1.80 -13.18
CA SER A 191 -17.49 -0.81 -12.40
C SER A 191 -17.02 0.35 -13.27
N THR A 192 -16.50 0.06 -14.47
CA THR A 192 -16.04 1.09 -15.42
C THR A 192 -17.17 2.03 -15.83
N ILE A 193 -18.31 1.47 -16.27
CA ILE A 193 -19.48 2.25 -16.68
C ILE A 193 -20.04 3.02 -15.48
N GLY A 194 -20.20 2.35 -14.34
CA GLY A 194 -20.74 2.94 -13.12
C GLY A 194 -19.92 4.12 -12.62
N PHE A 195 -18.59 4.00 -12.59
CA PHE A 195 -17.74 5.12 -12.13
C PHE A 195 -17.67 6.27 -13.13
N ASN A 196 -17.67 5.99 -14.45
CA ASN A 196 -17.76 7.06 -15.43
C ASN A 196 -19.06 7.85 -15.28
N ALA A 197 -20.18 7.18 -15.00
CA ALA A 197 -21.45 7.84 -14.73
C ALA A 197 -21.43 8.60 -13.40
N LEU A 198 -20.91 7.98 -12.33
CA LEU A 198 -20.86 8.56 -10.97
C LEU A 198 -20.00 9.83 -10.91
N TYR A 199 -18.85 9.82 -11.56
CA TYR A 199 -17.90 10.95 -11.54
C TYR A 199 -18.09 11.91 -12.72
N HIS A 200 -19.08 11.67 -13.58
CA HIS A 200 -19.34 12.45 -14.80
C HIS A 200 -18.08 12.63 -15.67
N SER A 201 -17.15 11.69 -15.59
CA SER A 201 -15.88 11.74 -16.31
C SER A 201 -15.21 10.38 -16.38
N HIS A 202 -14.24 10.24 -17.30
CA HIS A 202 -13.39 9.06 -17.44
C HIS A 202 -12.01 9.24 -16.79
N PHE A 203 -11.82 10.29 -15.99
CA PHE A 203 -10.51 10.63 -15.42
C PHE A 203 -9.97 9.56 -14.46
N MET A 204 -10.86 8.88 -13.71
CA MET A 204 -10.46 7.74 -12.89
C MET A 204 -9.74 6.66 -13.71
N LEU A 205 -10.27 6.30 -14.87
CA LEU A 205 -9.65 5.28 -15.74
C LEU A 205 -8.36 5.79 -16.35
N ILE A 206 -8.30 7.06 -16.76
CA ILE A 206 -7.08 7.67 -17.29
C ILE A 206 -6.00 7.63 -16.23
N ASP A 207 -6.26 8.08 -15.00
CA ASP A 207 -5.29 8.08 -13.92
C ASP A 207 -4.80 6.66 -13.57
N ILE A 208 -5.70 5.68 -13.50
CA ILE A 208 -5.32 4.30 -13.19
C ILE A 208 -4.55 3.64 -14.33
N LEU A 209 -5.03 3.75 -15.58
CA LEU A 209 -4.44 3.05 -16.72
C LEU A 209 -3.18 3.72 -17.27
N HIS A 210 -3.11 5.05 -17.23
CA HIS A 210 -1.95 5.80 -17.73
C HIS A 210 -0.87 6.04 -16.67
N HIS A 211 -1.05 5.52 -15.45
CA HIS A 211 -0.06 5.67 -14.39
C HIS A 211 1.17 4.78 -14.63
N LYS A 212 1.90 5.07 -15.71
CA LYS A 212 3.12 4.36 -16.09
C LYS A 212 4.25 4.71 -15.13
N ARG A 213 4.90 3.70 -14.55
CA ARG A 213 6.08 3.86 -13.70
C ARG A 213 7.35 3.79 -14.51
N ILE A 214 8.32 4.64 -14.19
CA ILE A 214 9.63 4.63 -14.83
C ILE A 214 10.47 3.50 -14.23
N ILE A 215 11.09 2.69 -15.10
CA ILE A 215 11.99 1.61 -14.70
C ILE A 215 13.43 2.09 -14.87
N THR A 216 14.25 1.92 -13.85
CA THR A 216 15.68 2.27 -13.89
C THR A 216 16.53 1.11 -13.41
N LEU A 217 17.82 1.07 -13.78
CA LEU A 217 18.75 0.04 -13.32
C LEU A 217 18.88 0.00 -11.79
N CYS A 218 18.80 1.16 -11.14
CA CYS A 218 18.80 1.24 -9.68
C CYS A 218 17.57 0.53 -9.07
N ARG A 219 16.42 0.58 -9.74
CA ARG A 219 15.20 -0.11 -9.30
C ARG A 219 15.32 -1.62 -9.43
N ILE A 220 15.93 -2.10 -10.51
CA ILE A 220 16.21 -3.53 -10.69
C ILE A 220 17.07 -4.04 -9.53
N LYS A 221 18.17 -3.36 -9.19
CA LYS A 221 19.02 -3.73 -8.04
C LYS A 221 18.24 -3.73 -6.71
N LYS A 222 17.39 -2.72 -6.48
CA LYS A 222 16.54 -2.65 -5.28
C LYS A 222 15.51 -3.79 -5.22
N ALA A 223 14.92 -4.19 -6.35
CA ALA A 223 14.00 -5.31 -6.41
C ALA A 223 14.66 -6.61 -5.96
N PHE A 224 15.86 -6.91 -6.47
CA PHE A 224 16.64 -8.07 -6.01
C PHE A 224 16.99 -8.02 -4.53
N GLY A 225 17.39 -6.85 -4.00
CA GLY A 225 17.64 -6.68 -2.57
C GLY A 225 16.41 -6.94 -1.70
N ARG A 226 15.21 -6.58 -2.19
CA ARG A 226 13.95 -6.87 -1.49
C ARG A 226 13.59 -8.35 -1.48
N ILE A 227 13.87 -9.07 -2.58
CA ILE A 227 13.65 -10.53 -2.65
C ILE A 227 14.53 -11.26 -1.63
N ALA A 228 15.73 -10.76 -1.34
CA ALA A 228 16.62 -11.39 -0.38
C ALA A 228 16.00 -11.59 1.01
N ILE A 229 15.08 -10.70 1.43
CA ILE A 229 14.32 -10.82 2.68
C ILE A 229 13.46 -12.10 2.69
N PHE A 230 12.95 -12.49 1.52
CA PHE A 230 12.08 -13.67 1.37
C PHE A 230 12.86 -14.95 1.08
N LEU A 231 14.17 -14.89 0.84
CA LEU A 231 14.97 -16.03 0.44
C LEU A 231 14.79 -17.26 1.35
N PRO A 232 14.77 -17.16 2.69
CA PRO A 232 14.50 -18.31 3.56
C PRO A 232 13.13 -18.92 3.35
N LEU A 233 12.10 -18.10 3.17
CA LEU A 233 10.74 -18.57 2.91
C LEU A 233 10.61 -19.17 1.51
N ILE A 234 11.31 -18.65 0.52
CA ILE A 234 11.40 -19.19 -0.84
C ILE A 234 12.07 -20.57 -0.79
N ILE A 235 13.18 -20.73 -0.06
CA ILE A 235 13.87 -22.03 0.10
C ILE A 235 12.92 -23.06 0.73
N LEU A 236 12.19 -22.69 1.79
CA LEU A 236 11.18 -23.58 2.39
C LEU A 236 10.07 -23.91 1.40
N ALA A 237 9.61 -22.94 0.62
CA ALA A 237 8.53 -23.13 -0.33
C ALA A 237 8.90 -24.01 -1.54
N THR A 238 10.19 -24.11 -1.91
CA THR A 238 10.60 -24.89 -3.10
C THR A 238 10.15 -26.35 -3.05
N THR A 239 10.23 -26.99 -1.87
CA THR A 239 9.79 -28.37 -1.68
C THR A 239 8.28 -28.48 -1.82
N PHE A 240 7.54 -27.58 -1.16
CA PHE A 240 6.09 -27.50 -1.24
C PHE A 240 5.61 -27.29 -2.70
N LEU A 241 6.25 -26.38 -3.42
CA LEU A 241 5.92 -26.06 -4.81
C LEU A 241 6.14 -27.28 -5.73
N LYS A 242 7.27 -28.00 -5.58
CA LYS A 242 7.56 -29.20 -6.38
C LYS A 242 6.50 -30.30 -6.20
N GLU A 243 6.06 -30.52 -4.98
CA GLU A 243 5.07 -31.57 -4.67
C GLU A 243 3.66 -31.14 -5.11
N ASN A 244 3.27 -29.94 -4.85
CA ASN A 244 1.87 -29.50 -5.01
C ASN A 244 1.55 -28.93 -6.38
N LEU A 245 2.52 -28.44 -7.14
CA LEU A 245 2.29 -28.06 -8.54
C LEU A 245 2.03 -29.28 -9.45
N ARG A 246 2.62 -30.46 -9.12
CA ARG A 246 2.30 -31.74 -9.81
C ARG A 246 0.89 -32.21 -9.47
N LEU A 247 0.40 -31.91 -8.25
CA LEU A 247 -0.93 -32.25 -7.75
C LEU A 247 -1.91 -31.06 -7.84
N ALA A 248 -1.50 -29.96 -8.49
CA ALA A 248 -2.26 -28.72 -8.60
C ALA A 248 -3.66 -28.88 -9.19
N GLN A 249 -3.87 -30.03 -9.81
CA GLN A 249 -5.13 -30.35 -10.47
C GLN A 249 -6.34 -30.44 -9.52
N LEU A 250 -6.14 -30.69 -8.21
CA LEU A 250 -7.27 -31.12 -7.37
C LEU A 250 -7.38 -30.56 -5.97
N LYS A 251 -6.35 -29.89 -5.36
CA LYS A 251 -6.35 -29.56 -3.94
C LYS A 251 -6.13 -28.06 -3.65
N SER A 252 -6.50 -27.63 -2.44
CA SER A 252 -6.27 -26.29 -1.90
C SER A 252 -4.80 -25.88 -1.88
N GLU A 253 -3.89 -26.83 -1.67
CA GLU A 253 -2.44 -26.60 -1.69
C GLU A 253 -1.94 -26.14 -3.06
N GLY A 254 -2.53 -26.68 -4.15
CA GLY A 254 -2.23 -26.23 -5.52
C GLY A 254 -2.61 -24.76 -5.77
N LEU A 255 -3.76 -24.34 -5.23
CA LEU A 255 -4.16 -22.92 -5.29
C LEU A 255 -3.14 -22.02 -4.55
N ILE A 256 -2.71 -22.42 -3.36
CA ILE A 256 -1.71 -21.67 -2.57
C ILE A 256 -0.35 -21.65 -3.30
N ALA A 257 0.03 -22.75 -3.95
CA ALA A 257 1.24 -22.83 -4.77
C ALA A 257 1.18 -21.87 -5.98
N LEU A 258 0.08 -21.83 -6.71
CA LEU A 258 -0.14 -20.87 -7.80
C LEU A 258 -0.13 -19.42 -7.29
N PHE A 259 -0.77 -19.17 -6.15
CA PHE A 259 -0.76 -17.85 -5.53
C PHE A 259 0.67 -17.40 -5.18
N ALA A 260 1.49 -18.29 -4.62
CA ALA A 260 2.88 -17.96 -4.29
C ALA A 260 3.71 -17.64 -5.55
N LEU A 261 3.52 -18.39 -6.64
CA LEU A 261 4.23 -18.12 -7.90
C LEU A 261 3.81 -16.80 -8.52
N PHE A 262 2.50 -16.55 -8.65
CA PHE A 262 2.02 -15.30 -9.23
C PHE A 262 2.36 -14.10 -8.35
N SER A 263 2.23 -14.22 -7.03
CA SER A 263 2.56 -13.12 -6.11
C SER A 263 4.04 -12.74 -6.17
N LEU A 264 4.95 -13.70 -6.26
CA LEU A 264 6.37 -13.44 -6.42
C LEU A 264 6.66 -12.79 -7.78
N PHE A 265 6.09 -13.30 -8.85
CA PHE A 265 6.25 -12.74 -10.20
C PHE A 265 5.78 -11.29 -10.27
N PHE A 266 4.53 -11.01 -9.82
CA PHE A 266 3.99 -9.65 -9.84
C PHE A 266 4.68 -8.72 -8.84
N GLY A 267 5.07 -9.22 -7.67
CA GLY A 267 5.85 -8.45 -6.69
C GLY A 267 7.19 -7.98 -7.27
N ILE A 268 7.90 -8.85 -7.99
CA ILE A 268 9.11 -8.48 -8.73
C ILE A 268 8.79 -7.44 -9.79
N PHE A 269 7.82 -7.72 -10.65
CA PHE A 269 7.44 -6.84 -11.76
C PHE A 269 7.05 -5.44 -11.28
N GLU A 270 6.17 -5.32 -10.30
CA GLU A 270 5.76 -4.04 -9.73
C GLU A 270 6.92 -3.29 -9.07
N SER A 271 7.81 -4.00 -8.37
CA SER A 271 8.94 -3.39 -7.66
C SER A 271 9.98 -2.73 -8.58
N LEU A 272 9.93 -3.02 -9.89
CA LEU A 272 10.75 -2.34 -10.89
C LEU A 272 10.32 -0.88 -11.10
N GLY A 273 9.06 -0.56 -10.81
CA GLY A 273 8.52 0.78 -10.98
C GLY A 273 9.02 1.78 -9.94
N GLU A 274 9.31 3.02 -10.36
CA GLU A 274 9.67 4.11 -9.45
C GLU A 274 8.51 4.42 -8.48
N GLY A 275 8.81 4.66 -7.20
CA GLY A 275 7.81 4.89 -6.14
C GLY A 275 7.21 3.63 -5.54
N VAL A 276 7.38 2.46 -6.16
CA VAL A 276 6.93 1.20 -5.55
C VAL A 276 7.86 0.81 -4.39
N SER A 277 7.28 0.44 -3.26
CA SER A 277 8.01 0.05 -2.06
C SER A 277 7.86 -1.46 -1.78
N TYR A 278 8.02 -1.87 -0.53
CA TYR A 278 7.88 -3.26 -0.09
C TYR A 278 6.45 -3.82 -0.22
N ASN A 279 5.45 -2.95 -0.32
CA ASN A 279 4.04 -3.34 -0.47
C ASN A 279 3.77 -4.20 -1.72
N ALA A 280 4.60 -4.13 -2.75
CA ALA A 280 4.55 -5.04 -3.91
C ALA A 280 4.71 -6.53 -3.54
N PHE A 281 5.33 -6.83 -2.39
CA PHE A 281 5.57 -8.20 -1.93
C PHE A 281 4.63 -8.68 -0.82
N PHE A 282 3.57 -7.92 -0.48
CA PHE A 282 2.67 -8.34 0.58
C PHE A 282 1.86 -9.59 0.21
N GLU A 283 1.44 -9.74 -1.06
CA GLU A 283 0.83 -10.98 -1.54
C GLU A 283 1.81 -12.16 -1.40
N SER A 284 3.11 -11.95 -1.69
CA SER A 284 4.14 -12.98 -1.53
C SER A 284 4.33 -13.36 -0.05
N LEU A 285 4.37 -12.38 0.86
CA LEU A 285 4.46 -12.66 2.29
C LEU A 285 3.28 -13.50 2.78
N ILE A 286 2.06 -13.15 2.38
CA ILE A 286 0.86 -13.90 2.71
C ILE A 286 0.97 -15.34 2.18
N ALA A 287 1.29 -15.51 0.90
CA ALA A 287 1.37 -16.82 0.26
C ALA A 287 2.46 -17.71 0.90
N PHE A 288 3.65 -17.17 1.16
CA PHE A 288 4.73 -17.91 1.83
C PHE A 288 4.41 -18.21 3.29
N SER A 289 3.66 -17.37 3.98
CA SER A 289 3.21 -17.64 5.34
C SER A 289 2.20 -18.80 5.39
N LEU A 290 1.29 -18.87 4.41
CA LEU A 290 0.39 -20.02 4.22
C LEU A 290 1.17 -21.30 3.95
N ILE A 291 2.14 -21.27 3.04
CA ILE A 291 3.01 -22.42 2.72
C ILE A 291 3.79 -22.86 3.97
N ALA A 292 4.43 -21.93 4.67
CA ALA A 292 5.17 -22.25 5.87
C ALA A 292 4.27 -22.94 6.91
N GLY A 293 3.06 -22.40 7.15
CA GLY A 293 2.11 -23.02 8.05
C GLY A 293 1.72 -24.44 7.67
N LEU A 294 1.50 -24.70 6.38
CA LEU A 294 1.22 -26.06 5.87
C LEU A 294 2.41 -26.99 6.01
N LEU A 295 3.62 -26.51 5.76
CA LEU A 295 4.86 -27.29 5.93
C LEU A 295 5.11 -27.68 7.40
N PHE A 296 4.79 -26.81 8.34
CA PHE A 296 4.89 -27.08 9.77
C PHE A 296 3.70 -27.89 10.33
N SER A 297 2.73 -28.23 9.50
CA SER A 297 1.68 -29.18 9.84
C SER A 297 2.19 -30.63 9.75
N ASN A 298 1.53 -31.59 10.42
CA ASN A 298 2.02 -32.95 10.72
C ASN A 298 2.71 -33.73 9.59
N ARG A 299 2.39 -33.48 8.34
CA ARG A 299 2.98 -34.24 7.20
C ARG A 299 4.46 -33.92 6.96
N TRP A 300 4.94 -32.79 7.43
CA TRP A 300 6.31 -32.34 7.15
C TRP A 300 7.25 -32.60 8.33
N THR A 301 6.75 -32.52 9.55
CA THR A 301 7.52 -32.80 10.77
C THR A 301 7.99 -34.23 10.87
N GLU A 302 7.29 -35.19 10.22
CA GLU A 302 7.72 -36.59 10.15
C GLU A 302 8.96 -36.80 9.27
N LYS A 303 9.20 -35.92 8.29
CA LYS A 303 10.28 -36.07 7.30
C LYS A 303 11.51 -35.17 7.51
N ARG A 304 11.40 -34.13 8.33
CA ARG A 304 12.49 -33.17 8.56
C ARG A 304 12.49 -32.65 10.01
N PRO A 305 13.68 -32.34 10.58
CA PRO A 305 13.74 -31.83 11.93
C PRO A 305 13.02 -30.46 12.00
N PHE A 306 12.00 -30.39 12.84
CA PHE A 306 11.19 -29.19 13.09
C PHE A 306 12.05 -27.95 13.41
N LEU A 307 13.04 -28.13 14.27
CA LEU A 307 13.88 -27.05 14.75
C LEU A 307 14.68 -26.37 13.63
N SER A 308 15.27 -27.14 12.71
CA SER A 308 16.05 -26.58 11.60
C SER A 308 15.19 -25.78 10.64
N SER A 309 13.96 -26.23 10.39
CA SER A 309 13.00 -25.51 9.52
C SER A 309 12.49 -24.24 10.17
N ALA A 310 12.22 -24.26 11.48
CA ALA A 310 11.85 -23.08 12.25
C ALA A 310 12.99 -22.04 12.27
N VAL A 311 14.24 -22.48 12.52
CA VAL A 311 15.40 -21.58 12.47
C VAL A 311 15.52 -20.93 11.10
N VAL A 312 15.41 -21.68 10.01
CA VAL A 312 15.47 -21.10 8.64
C VAL A 312 14.34 -20.10 8.41
N ALA A 313 13.10 -20.39 8.82
CA ALA A 313 11.97 -19.49 8.65
C ALA A 313 12.13 -18.16 9.39
N PHE A 314 12.63 -18.22 10.63
CA PHE A 314 12.75 -17.04 11.49
C PHE A 314 14.14 -16.38 11.44
N LEU A 315 15.12 -16.98 10.75
CA LEU A 315 16.48 -16.48 10.70
C LEU A 315 16.60 -14.99 10.34
N PRO A 316 15.90 -14.46 9.31
CA PRO A 316 15.99 -13.04 8.99
C PRO A 316 15.49 -12.14 10.11
N VAL A 317 14.41 -12.53 10.79
CA VAL A 317 13.87 -11.78 11.92
C VAL A 317 14.82 -11.84 13.11
N LEU A 318 15.34 -13.02 13.44
CA LEU A 318 16.26 -13.20 14.55
C LEU A 318 17.58 -12.44 14.34
N ALA A 319 18.17 -12.57 13.15
CA ALA A 319 19.45 -11.91 12.82
C ALA A 319 19.32 -10.39 12.92
N THR A 320 18.24 -9.84 12.36
CA THR A 320 18.02 -8.40 12.33
C THR A 320 17.51 -7.84 13.67
N SER A 321 16.75 -8.62 14.46
CA SER A 321 16.32 -8.20 15.80
C SER A 321 17.49 -7.92 16.73
N ALA A 322 18.53 -8.73 16.69
CA ALA A 322 19.72 -8.53 17.49
C ALA A 322 20.40 -7.16 17.22
N PHE A 323 20.38 -6.69 15.97
CA PHE A 323 20.96 -5.40 15.59
C PHE A 323 20.03 -4.21 15.84
N CYS A 324 18.71 -4.39 15.73
CA CYS A 324 17.76 -3.28 15.76
C CYS A 324 17.08 -3.08 17.11
N LEU A 325 17.06 -4.09 17.99
CA LEU A 325 16.43 -3.97 19.31
C LEU A 325 16.94 -2.78 20.14
N PRO A 326 18.26 -2.49 20.21
CA PRO A 326 18.77 -1.31 20.90
C PRO A 326 18.24 0.00 20.32
N HIS A 327 18.10 0.08 18.98
CA HIS A 327 17.55 1.27 18.29
C HIS A 327 16.06 1.45 18.58
N ILE A 328 15.29 0.37 18.61
CA ILE A 328 13.84 0.40 18.91
C ILE A 328 13.62 0.89 20.34
N ILE A 329 14.38 0.36 21.30
CA ILE A 329 14.27 0.78 22.72
C ILE A 329 14.67 2.26 22.85
N GLY A 330 15.77 2.67 22.21
CA GLY A 330 16.22 4.07 22.23
C GLY A 330 15.18 5.02 21.61
N HIS A 331 14.52 4.61 20.53
CA HIS A 331 13.51 5.42 19.86
C HIS A 331 12.27 5.69 20.72
N GLN A 332 11.86 4.75 21.56
CA GLN A 332 10.71 4.97 22.46
C GLN A 332 10.91 6.15 23.41
N HIS A 333 12.12 6.40 23.88
CA HIS A 333 12.43 7.55 24.72
C HIS A 333 12.36 8.89 23.98
N HIS A 334 12.44 8.87 22.66
CA HIS A 334 12.38 10.08 21.81
C HIS A 334 10.97 10.38 21.30
N LEU A 335 10.03 9.41 21.30
CA LEU A 335 8.69 9.57 20.75
C LEU A 335 7.92 10.77 21.33
N TYR A 336 8.05 11.02 22.63
CA TYR A 336 7.37 12.17 23.25
C TYR A 336 7.90 13.51 22.72
N ARG A 337 9.22 13.64 22.58
CA ARG A 337 9.86 14.85 22.04
C ARG A 337 9.54 15.03 20.57
N GLU A 338 9.53 13.94 19.82
CA GLU A 338 9.18 13.94 18.41
C GLU A 338 7.74 14.39 18.21
N LYS A 339 6.78 13.87 19.00
CA LYS A 339 5.39 14.32 18.97
C LYS A 339 5.29 15.83 19.22
N GLN A 340 5.94 16.35 20.25
CA GLN A 340 5.89 17.76 20.58
C GLN A 340 6.46 18.63 19.44
N GLN A 341 7.56 18.21 18.83
CA GLN A 341 8.15 18.90 17.68
C GLN A 341 7.18 18.97 16.48
N TRP A 342 6.45 17.90 16.19
CA TRP A 342 5.46 17.90 15.13
C TRP A 342 4.23 18.75 15.45
N ASP A 343 3.73 18.71 16.69
CA ASP A 343 2.64 19.57 17.14
C ASP A 343 3.01 21.05 17.04
N ASP A 344 4.26 21.45 17.37
CA ASP A 344 4.77 22.80 17.21
C ASP A 344 4.84 23.22 15.73
N VAL A 345 5.32 22.33 14.85
CA VAL A 345 5.37 22.57 13.40
C VAL A 345 3.96 22.76 12.84
N ILE A 346 3.02 21.90 13.19
CA ILE A 346 1.62 21.98 12.72
C ILE A 346 0.99 23.30 13.20
N SER A 347 1.21 23.67 14.46
CA SER A 347 0.72 24.93 15.03
C SER A 347 1.29 26.14 14.31
N TYR A 348 2.57 26.12 13.98
CA TYR A 348 3.21 27.15 13.20
C TYR A 348 2.61 27.26 11.80
N VAL A 349 2.46 26.12 11.10
CA VAL A 349 1.87 26.08 9.74
C VAL A 349 0.41 26.58 9.77
N LYS A 350 -0.34 26.23 10.80
CA LYS A 350 -1.73 26.69 10.99
C LYS A 350 -1.81 28.21 11.07
N ALA A 351 -0.85 28.86 11.75
CA ALA A 351 -0.79 30.31 11.90
C ALA A 351 -0.45 31.07 10.61
N ILE A 352 0.11 30.42 9.59
CA ILE A 352 0.44 31.07 8.32
C ILE A 352 -0.87 31.44 7.60
N LYS A 353 -1.05 32.72 7.29
CA LYS A 353 -2.26 33.22 6.59
C LYS A 353 -2.24 33.02 5.08
N SER A 354 -1.04 32.99 4.48
CA SER A 354 -0.87 32.73 3.04
C SER A 354 -1.17 31.26 2.70
N PRO A 355 -1.46 30.93 1.44
CA PRO A 355 -1.54 29.55 0.98
C PRO A 355 -0.27 28.79 1.28
N VAL A 356 -0.41 27.54 1.75
CA VAL A 356 0.72 26.68 2.12
C VAL A 356 0.68 25.41 1.29
N ILE A 357 1.86 24.96 0.84
CA ILE A 357 2.06 23.70 0.14
C ILE A 357 3.09 22.89 0.92
N CYS A 358 2.72 21.70 1.37
CA CYS A 358 3.59 20.78 2.11
C CYS A 358 4.05 19.63 1.23
N ASP A 359 5.31 19.26 1.29
CA ASP A 359 5.82 18.03 0.65
C ASP A 359 5.44 16.77 1.44
N ILE A 360 5.24 16.89 2.76
CA ILE A 360 4.52 15.91 3.57
C ILE A 360 3.13 16.45 3.85
N SER A 361 2.16 15.91 3.14
CA SER A 361 0.80 16.45 3.06
C SER A 361 0.03 16.38 4.38
N GLU A 362 0.36 15.45 5.29
CA GLU A 362 -0.25 15.35 6.63
C GLU A 362 -0.09 16.62 7.45
N ILE A 363 1.03 17.30 7.34
CA ILE A 363 1.28 18.56 8.10
C ILE A 363 0.30 19.62 7.66
N CYS A 364 0.12 19.80 6.35
CA CYS A 364 -0.87 20.72 5.81
C CYS A 364 -2.30 20.27 6.18
N TYR A 365 -2.58 18.99 6.16
CA TYR A 365 -3.87 18.42 6.54
C TYR A 365 -4.23 18.77 7.99
N TRP A 366 -3.38 18.45 8.95
CA TRP A 366 -3.62 18.76 10.37
C TRP A 366 -3.57 20.26 10.69
N ALA A 367 -2.87 21.05 9.87
CA ALA A 367 -2.89 22.50 9.96
C ALA A 367 -4.14 23.14 9.32
N GLY A 368 -5.06 22.37 8.75
CA GLY A 368 -6.27 22.84 8.09
C GLY A 368 -6.00 23.64 6.82
N LYS A 369 -4.96 23.30 6.06
CA LYS A 369 -4.60 23.91 4.78
C LYS A 369 -5.11 23.10 3.61
N ASP A 370 -5.39 23.76 2.49
CA ASP A 370 -5.86 23.11 1.27
C ASP A 370 -4.79 22.21 0.64
N TYR A 371 -5.21 21.10 0.03
CA TYR A 371 -4.34 20.27 -0.78
C TYR A 371 -4.16 20.87 -2.17
N LYS A 372 -2.95 21.32 -2.49
CA LYS A 372 -2.66 22.07 -3.74
C LYS A 372 -1.71 21.38 -4.69
N LEU A 373 -0.84 20.50 -4.20
CA LEU A 373 0.17 19.85 -5.01
C LEU A 373 0.46 18.43 -4.51
N ASP A 374 0.30 17.47 -5.39
CA ASP A 374 0.81 16.11 -5.22
C ASP A 374 2.26 16.06 -5.71
N PHE A 375 3.21 16.25 -4.81
CA PHE A 375 4.63 16.29 -5.15
C PHE A 375 5.10 15.05 -5.89
N PHE A 376 4.66 13.87 -5.45
CA PHE A 376 5.13 12.62 -6.03
C PHE A 376 4.57 12.38 -7.42
N ASN A 377 3.24 12.40 -7.57
CA ASN A 377 2.62 12.07 -8.85
C ASN A 377 2.86 13.17 -9.90
N PHE A 378 2.88 14.44 -9.50
CA PHE A 378 3.26 15.53 -10.40
C PHE A 378 4.72 15.40 -10.87
N TYR A 379 5.64 15.08 -9.97
CA TYR A 379 7.03 14.80 -10.35
C TYR A 379 7.14 13.63 -11.35
N GLN A 380 6.37 12.56 -11.14
CA GLN A 380 6.30 11.45 -12.11
C GLN A 380 5.72 11.90 -13.46
N ALA A 381 4.72 12.76 -13.45
CA ALA A 381 4.15 13.33 -14.69
C ALA A 381 5.19 14.18 -15.45
N VAL A 382 5.91 15.06 -14.75
CA VAL A 382 7.00 15.87 -15.34
C VAL A 382 8.11 15.01 -15.92
N LYS A 383 8.50 13.94 -15.24
CA LYS A 383 9.48 12.97 -15.79
C LYS A 383 9.00 12.30 -17.08
N ARG A 384 7.71 12.21 -17.29
CA ARG A 384 7.10 11.68 -18.53
C ARG A 384 6.84 12.75 -19.59
N GLY A 385 7.27 13.99 -19.35
CA GLY A 385 7.15 15.09 -20.31
C GLY A 385 5.94 16.02 -20.08
N ALA A 386 5.25 15.93 -18.93
CA ALA A 386 4.20 16.89 -18.61
C ALA A 386 4.79 18.31 -18.44
N SER A 387 4.00 19.33 -18.82
CA SER A 387 4.38 20.73 -18.67
C SER A 387 4.53 21.13 -17.21
N LEU A 388 5.47 22.05 -16.94
CA LEU A 388 5.64 22.72 -15.65
C LEU A 388 4.76 23.95 -15.49
N ASP A 389 4.04 24.37 -16.53
CA ASP A 389 3.20 25.57 -16.50
C ASP A 389 2.14 25.57 -15.39
N PRO A 390 1.45 24.45 -15.09
CA PRO A 390 0.52 24.40 -13.96
C PRO A 390 1.21 24.71 -12.61
N LEU A 391 2.42 24.19 -12.40
CA LEU A 391 3.18 24.45 -11.17
C LEU A 391 3.63 25.93 -11.12
N ASN A 392 4.16 26.45 -12.22
CA ASN A 392 4.59 27.85 -12.31
C ASN A 392 3.42 28.80 -12.00
N LYS A 393 2.24 28.54 -12.57
CA LYS A 393 1.02 29.32 -12.25
C LYS A 393 0.66 29.21 -10.79
N ALA A 394 0.65 28.00 -10.21
CA ALA A 394 0.28 27.78 -8.81
C ALA A 394 1.24 28.44 -7.80
N ILE A 395 2.53 28.56 -8.12
CA ILE A 395 3.52 29.24 -7.27
C ILE A 395 3.32 30.75 -7.25
N VAL A 396 2.89 31.34 -8.38
CA VAL A 396 2.91 32.80 -8.60
C VAL A 396 1.57 33.47 -8.32
N THR A 397 0.44 32.76 -8.41
CA THR A 397 -0.89 33.39 -8.35
C THR A 397 -1.73 32.89 -7.16
N PRO A 398 -2.49 33.77 -6.49
CA PRO A 398 -2.56 35.23 -6.51
C PRO A 398 -1.74 35.94 -5.43
N VAL A 399 -1.11 35.21 -4.52
CA VAL A 399 -0.32 35.71 -3.37
C VAL A 399 0.92 34.84 -3.22
N PRO A 400 2.08 35.36 -2.78
CA PRO A 400 3.26 34.52 -2.55
C PRO A 400 2.92 33.34 -1.66
N ASN A 401 3.14 32.14 -2.19
CA ASN A 401 2.87 30.90 -1.49
C ASN A 401 3.99 30.58 -0.51
N SER A 402 3.67 30.23 0.72
CA SER A 402 4.63 29.60 1.63
C SER A 402 4.71 28.12 1.34
N MET A 403 5.92 27.62 1.14
CA MET A 403 6.15 26.19 0.89
C MET A 403 6.88 25.58 2.07
N ILE A 404 6.40 24.46 2.55
CA ILE A 404 7.03 23.73 3.63
C ILE A 404 7.76 22.55 3.04
N ARG A 405 9.06 22.57 3.25
CA ARG A 405 9.97 21.51 2.87
C ARG A 405 10.40 20.75 4.12
N ILE A 406 10.30 19.43 4.06
CA ILE A 406 10.85 18.58 5.11
C ILE A 406 12.20 18.05 4.65
N THR A 407 13.24 18.51 5.31
CA THR A 407 14.59 17.96 5.19
C THR A 407 14.78 16.88 6.24
N LEU A 408 14.47 15.65 5.91
CA LEU A 408 14.95 14.51 6.70
C LEU A 408 16.49 14.48 6.58
N ALA A 409 17.16 14.56 7.70
CA ALA A 409 18.59 14.84 7.88
C ALA A 409 19.60 13.96 7.11
N ASN A 410 19.24 13.13 6.17
CA ASN A 410 20.15 12.33 5.34
C ASN A 410 19.55 11.87 4.01
N LYS A 411 18.45 12.43 3.54
CA LYS A 411 17.90 12.03 2.24
C LYS A 411 17.87 13.21 1.29
N ASN A 412 18.59 13.10 0.18
CA ASN A 412 18.35 13.96 -0.98
C ASN A 412 16.85 14.01 -1.26
N PRO A 413 16.26 15.20 -1.41
CA PRO A 413 14.82 15.32 -1.61
C PRO A 413 14.41 14.48 -2.81
N THR A 414 13.49 13.56 -2.59
CA THR A 414 12.98 12.63 -3.63
C THR A 414 12.44 13.39 -4.84
N TYR A 415 12.05 14.66 -4.65
CA TYR A 415 11.46 15.56 -5.64
C TYR A 415 12.41 16.67 -6.10
N SER A 416 13.71 16.36 -6.11
CA SER A 416 14.80 17.31 -6.43
C SER A 416 14.53 18.25 -7.62
N PRO A 417 13.99 17.82 -8.78
CA PRO A 417 13.68 18.71 -9.87
C PRO A 417 12.61 19.74 -9.57
N LEU A 418 11.53 19.36 -8.86
CA LEU A 418 10.47 20.31 -8.47
C LEU A 418 11.02 21.35 -7.50
N TRP A 419 11.82 20.90 -6.52
CA TRP A 419 12.47 21.82 -5.59
C TRP A 419 13.45 22.76 -6.27
N LYS A 420 14.18 22.32 -7.29
CA LYS A 420 15.04 23.21 -8.10
C LYS A 420 14.25 24.34 -8.76
N ILE A 421 13.04 24.01 -9.27
CA ILE A 421 12.15 25.01 -9.86
C ILE A 421 11.64 25.97 -8.78
N ILE A 422 11.14 25.46 -7.68
CA ILE A 422 10.63 26.26 -6.57
C ILE A 422 11.73 27.21 -6.04
N MET A 423 12.93 26.72 -5.83
CA MET A 423 14.07 27.49 -5.35
C MET A 423 14.63 28.46 -6.41
N SER A 424 14.19 28.40 -7.67
CA SER A 424 14.54 29.39 -8.68
C SER A 424 13.74 30.70 -8.61
N TYR A 425 12.66 30.72 -7.80
CA TYR A 425 11.91 31.95 -7.52
C TYR A 425 12.57 32.74 -6.39
N PRO A 426 12.44 34.08 -6.36
CA PRO A 426 12.85 34.88 -5.22
C PRO A 426 12.15 34.37 -3.96
N HIS A 427 12.91 34.00 -2.94
CA HIS A 427 12.37 33.38 -1.73
C HIS A 427 13.13 33.79 -0.48
N ARG A 428 12.45 33.72 0.66
CA ARG A 428 13.04 33.73 1.99
C ARG A 428 13.00 32.33 2.56
N TYR A 429 14.02 32.02 3.33
CA TYR A 429 14.22 30.73 3.94
C TYR A 429 14.23 30.86 5.45
N LYS A 430 13.45 30.02 6.14
CA LYS A 430 13.43 29.93 7.60
C LYS A 430 13.39 28.47 8.04
N ARG A 431 14.32 28.08 8.90
CA ARG A 431 14.31 26.77 9.54
C ARG A 431 13.46 26.84 10.80
N ILE A 432 12.47 25.94 10.94
CA ILE A 432 11.57 25.88 12.09
C ILE A 432 12.02 24.82 13.07
N SER A 433 12.47 23.67 12.54
CA SER A 433 12.99 22.56 13.33
C SER A 433 14.18 21.91 12.62
N PRO A 434 14.91 20.97 13.24
CA PRO A 434 16.00 20.27 12.58
C PRO A 434 15.61 19.63 11.23
N HIS A 435 14.33 19.32 11.07
CA HIS A 435 13.81 18.57 9.92
C HIS A 435 12.84 19.36 9.05
N VAL A 436 12.48 20.61 9.40
CA VAL A 436 11.45 21.37 8.71
C VAL A 436 11.95 22.77 8.36
N GLU A 437 11.82 23.10 7.08
CA GLU A 437 12.16 24.38 6.50
C GLU A 437 10.94 25.01 5.85
N ILE A 438 10.80 26.32 5.98
CA ILE A 438 9.81 27.12 5.25
C ILE A 438 10.53 27.92 4.18
N ILE A 439 9.95 27.88 3.00
CA ILE A 439 10.37 28.64 1.84
C ILE A 439 9.22 29.58 1.48
N GLU A 440 9.39 30.85 1.76
CA GLU A 440 8.43 31.89 1.41
C GLU A 440 8.80 32.48 0.05
N ILE A 441 7.95 32.30 -0.95
CA ILE A 441 8.15 32.89 -2.26
C ILE A 441 7.82 34.39 -2.16
N THR A 442 8.77 35.24 -2.48
CA THR A 442 8.66 36.70 -2.30
C THR A 442 8.43 37.48 -3.59
N GLY A 443 8.45 36.81 -4.75
CA GLY A 443 8.26 37.47 -6.03
C GLY A 443 8.16 36.54 -7.22
N GLN A 444 7.91 37.10 -8.39
CA GLN A 444 7.92 36.37 -9.65
C GLN A 444 9.36 36.10 -10.10
N LYS A 445 9.52 35.05 -10.86
CA LYS A 445 10.78 34.74 -11.54
C LYS A 445 11.06 35.83 -12.56
N LYS A 446 12.24 36.50 -12.43
CA LYS A 446 12.71 37.47 -13.43
C LYS A 446 13.02 36.80 -14.75
#